data_a96233e768183a5a9ecef0ed88c4c7b7
#
_entry.id   a96233e768183a5a9ecef0ed88c4c7b7
#
_cell.length_a   1.000
_cell.length_b   1.000
_cell.length_c   1.000
_cell.angle_alpha   90.00
_cell.angle_beta   90.00
_cell.angle_gamma   90.00
#
_symmetry.space_group_name_H-M   'P 1'
#
loop_
_entity.id
_entity.type
_entity.pdbx_description
1 polymer ?
#
loop_
_entity_poly.entity_id
_entity_poly.type
_entity_poly.pdbx_seq_one_letter_code
_entity_poly.pdbx_strand_id
1 'polypeptide(L)'
;MAEAKQTTNHDEIRNWVEERGGNPARVKGTGKGDTLGVLRIDYPGYEGEDTLEKITWDEFFDAFDSNELAFLYQDDPDSRFSKLISRDDKSQGKGA
;
A
#
# COMPACT_ATOMS: atom_id res chain seq x y z
N MET A 1 14.97 -13.42 -11.45
CA MET A 1 14.11 -13.53 -10.27
C MET A 1 13.87 -12.17 -9.67
N ALA A 2 12.63 -11.82 -9.44
CA ALA A 2 12.30 -10.49 -8.93
C ALA A 2 12.63 -10.39 -7.46
N GLU A 3 13.12 -9.24 -7.07
CA GLU A 3 13.40 -8.95 -5.66
C GLU A 3 12.36 -7.99 -5.14
N ALA A 4 12.03 -8.11 -3.87
CA ALA A 4 11.15 -7.17 -3.24
C ALA A 4 11.89 -5.87 -2.96
N LYS A 5 11.23 -4.77 -3.24
CA LYS A 5 11.77 -3.44 -2.99
C LYS A 5 10.87 -2.70 -2.02
N GLN A 6 11.43 -1.74 -1.38
CA GLN A 6 10.73 -0.97 -0.35
C GLN A 6 10.88 0.50 -0.68
N THR A 7 9.79 1.24 -0.64
CA THR A 7 9.82 2.64 -0.99
C THR A 7 8.80 3.42 -0.19
N THR A 8 9.07 4.71 0.00
CA THR A 8 8.10 5.64 0.54
C THR A 8 7.79 6.74 -0.45
N ASN A 9 8.29 6.63 -1.67
CA ASN A 9 8.08 7.64 -2.69
C ASN A 9 6.68 7.50 -3.27
N HIS A 10 5.87 8.56 -3.15
CA HIS A 10 4.47 8.53 -3.56
C HIS A 10 4.32 8.26 -5.05
N ASP A 11 5.11 8.92 -5.88
CA ASP A 11 4.99 8.76 -7.32
C ASP A 11 5.34 7.35 -7.74
N GLU A 12 6.36 6.79 -7.12
CA GLU A 12 6.78 5.43 -7.44
C GLU A 12 5.69 4.43 -7.09
N ILE A 13 5.08 4.58 -5.92
CA ILE A 13 4.00 3.71 -5.47
C ILE A 13 2.82 3.81 -6.41
N ARG A 14 2.40 5.03 -6.70
CA ARG A 14 1.23 5.25 -7.55
C ARG A 14 1.46 4.68 -8.94
N ASN A 15 2.62 4.94 -9.54
CA ASN A 15 2.91 4.44 -10.86
C ASN A 15 2.91 2.93 -10.91
N TRP A 16 3.54 2.30 -9.92
CA TRP A 16 3.59 0.85 -9.88
C TRP A 16 2.19 0.25 -9.79
N VAL A 17 1.35 0.83 -8.94
CA VAL A 17 -0.01 0.33 -8.73
C VAL A 17 -0.86 0.58 -9.96
N GLU A 18 -0.78 1.78 -10.54
CA GLU A 18 -1.61 2.11 -11.69
C GLU A 18 -1.26 1.29 -12.92
N GLU A 19 0.03 0.95 -13.07
CA GLU A 19 0.44 0.09 -14.17
C GLU A 19 -0.23 -1.28 -14.11
N ARG A 20 -0.65 -1.68 -12.94
CA ARG A 20 -1.30 -2.97 -12.72
C ARG A 20 -2.81 -2.87 -12.57
N GLY A 21 -3.34 -1.69 -12.84
CA GLY A 21 -4.78 -1.46 -12.75
C GLY A 21 -5.32 -1.37 -11.34
N GLY A 22 -4.45 -1.16 -10.37
CA GLY A 22 -4.88 -1.10 -8.98
C GLY A 22 -5.38 0.27 -8.58
N ASN A 23 -6.08 0.33 -7.48
CA ASN A 23 -6.61 1.57 -6.91
C ASN A 23 -6.35 1.58 -5.41
N PRO A 24 -6.16 2.77 -4.83
CA PRO A 24 -6.01 2.85 -3.38
C PRO A 24 -7.35 2.57 -2.70
N ALA A 25 -7.30 1.89 -1.58
CA ALA A 25 -8.52 1.50 -0.87
C ALA A 25 -8.23 1.35 0.61
N ARG A 26 -9.30 1.19 1.38
CA ARG A 26 -9.18 0.89 2.80
C ARG A 26 -10.15 -0.24 3.14
N VAL A 27 -9.89 -0.93 4.22
CA VAL A 27 -10.77 -2.00 4.67
C VAL A 27 -11.93 -1.37 5.41
N LYS A 28 -13.16 -1.69 4.99
CA LYS A 28 -14.36 -1.16 5.63
C LYS A 28 -14.41 -1.65 7.08
N GLY A 29 -14.96 -0.79 7.92
CA GLY A 29 -15.11 -1.15 9.33
C GLY A 29 -13.87 -0.97 10.17
N THR A 30 -12.77 -0.57 9.57
CA THR A 30 -11.57 -0.24 10.32
C THR A 30 -11.43 1.27 10.39
N GLY A 31 -10.59 1.75 11.29
CA GLY A 31 -10.41 3.16 11.48
C GLY A 31 -11.34 3.73 12.50
N LYS A 32 -10.91 4.77 13.15
CA LYS A 32 -11.71 5.47 14.16
C LYS A 32 -11.35 6.94 14.12
N GLY A 33 -12.39 7.78 14.28
CA GLY A 33 -12.16 9.20 14.30
C GLY A 33 -11.51 9.66 13.01
N ASP A 34 -10.30 10.18 13.11
CA ASP A 34 -9.62 10.74 11.95
C ASP A 34 -8.86 9.71 11.14
N THR A 35 -8.82 8.46 11.55
CA THR A 35 -8.02 7.48 10.84
C THR A 35 -8.86 6.77 9.79
N LEU A 36 -8.22 6.44 8.69
CA LEU A 36 -8.88 5.67 7.63
C LEU A 36 -8.93 4.18 7.93
N GLY A 37 -8.11 3.71 8.86
CA GLY A 37 -8.03 2.30 9.15
C GLY A 37 -6.97 1.62 8.32
N VAL A 38 -7.23 0.38 7.95
CA VAL A 38 -6.23 -0.44 7.24
C VAL A 38 -6.24 -0.10 5.76
N LEU A 39 -5.09 0.28 5.24
CA LEU A 39 -4.95 0.58 3.82
C LEU A 39 -4.72 -0.68 3.02
N ARG A 40 -5.21 -0.67 1.80
CA ARG A 40 -5.06 -1.78 0.86
C ARG A 40 -4.96 -1.25 -0.55
N ILE A 41 -4.51 -2.12 -1.45
CA ILE A 41 -4.57 -1.83 -2.88
C ILE A 41 -5.59 -2.78 -3.47
N ASP A 42 -6.55 -2.23 -4.19
CA ASP A 42 -7.63 -3.00 -4.82
C ASP A 42 -7.24 -3.27 -6.27
N TYR A 43 -6.86 -4.51 -6.57
CA TYR A 43 -6.50 -4.91 -7.93
C TYR A 43 -7.70 -5.52 -8.64
N PRO A 44 -7.75 -5.43 -9.99
CA PRO A 44 -8.87 -6.02 -10.73
C PRO A 44 -8.95 -7.51 -10.48
N GLY A 45 -10.16 -7.99 -10.33
CA GLY A 45 -10.39 -9.41 -10.10
C GLY A 45 -10.26 -9.86 -8.66
N TYR A 46 -9.97 -8.95 -7.76
CA TYR A 46 -9.86 -9.27 -6.35
C TYR A 46 -11.24 -9.56 -5.78
N GLU A 47 -11.37 -10.72 -5.16
CA GLU A 47 -12.69 -11.16 -4.68
C GLU A 47 -13.11 -10.50 -3.38
N GLY A 48 -12.22 -9.82 -2.73
CA GLY A 48 -12.53 -9.16 -1.47
C GLY A 48 -12.99 -7.74 -1.61
N GLU A 49 -13.38 -7.31 -2.82
CA GLU A 49 -13.69 -5.90 -3.02
C GLU A 49 -14.88 -5.44 -2.20
N ASP A 50 -15.76 -6.35 -1.81
CA ASP A 50 -16.88 -5.95 -0.97
C ASP A 50 -16.45 -5.46 0.40
N THR A 51 -15.27 -5.84 0.82
CA THR A 51 -14.74 -5.41 2.11
C THR A 51 -13.85 -4.18 1.98
N LEU A 52 -13.66 -3.69 0.76
CA LEU A 52 -12.79 -2.54 0.51
C LEU A 52 -13.60 -1.35 0.06
N GLU A 53 -13.14 -0.19 0.45
CA GLU A 53 -13.72 1.07 0.04
C GLU A 53 -12.64 1.87 -0.69
N LYS A 54 -12.94 2.30 -1.90
CA LYS A 54 -11.97 3.08 -2.66
C LYS A 54 -11.79 4.46 -2.05
N ILE A 55 -10.56 4.93 -2.05
CA ILE A 55 -10.22 6.26 -1.54
C ILE A 55 -9.36 6.94 -2.58
N THR A 56 -9.09 8.22 -2.39
CA THR A 56 -8.21 8.94 -3.29
C THR A 56 -6.76 8.67 -2.94
N TRP A 57 -5.88 8.93 -3.90
CA TRP A 57 -4.46 8.83 -3.62
C TRP A 57 -4.03 9.80 -2.53
N ASP A 58 -4.64 10.99 -2.48
CA ASP A 58 -4.33 11.95 -1.43
C ASP A 58 -4.66 11.37 -0.06
N GLU A 59 -5.82 10.75 0.06
CA GLU A 59 -6.21 10.12 1.32
C GLU A 59 -5.29 8.97 1.68
N PHE A 60 -4.94 8.19 0.67
CA PHE A 60 -4.05 7.04 0.87
C PHE A 60 -2.71 7.50 1.40
N PHE A 61 -2.09 8.48 0.72
CA PHE A 61 -0.76 8.91 1.12
C PHE A 61 -0.76 9.68 2.43
N ASP A 62 -1.84 10.38 2.72
CA ASP A 62 -1.95 11.05 3.99
C ASP A 62 -1.90 10.06 5.14
N ALA A 63 -2.67 8.98 5.04
CA ALA A 63 -2.66 7.93 6.06
C ALA A 63 -1.34 7.15 6.02
N PHE A 64 -0.82 6.92 4.83
CA PHE A 64 0.44 6.21 4.64
C PHE A 64 1.57 6.91 5.40
N ASP A 65 1.65 8.23 5.24
CA ASP A 65 2.72 8.99 5.90
C ASP A 65 2.45 9.16 7.38
N SER A 66 1.19 9.40 7.75
CA SER A 66 0.84 9.58 9.17
C SER A 66 1.14 8.34 9.99
N ASN A 67 1.00 7.18 9.39
CA ASN A 67 1.26 5.92 10.08
C ASN A 67 2.67 5.41 9.85
N GLU A 68 3.49 6.20 9.17
CA GLU A 68 4.90 5.86 8.92
C GLU A 68 5.03 4.50 8.26
N LEU A 69 4.28 4.32 7.17
CA LEU A 69 4.31 3.08 6.43
C LEU A 69 5.30 3.12 5.30
N ALA A 70 5.66 1.94 4.81
CA ALA A 70 6.47 1.78 3.63
C ALA A 70 5.78 0.78 2.71
N PHE A 71 6.08 0.88 1.43
CA PHE A 71 5.45 0.04 0.43
C PHE A 71 6.46 -0.99 -0.04
N LEU A 72 6.14 -2.25 0.21
CA LEU A 72 6.98 -3.38 -0.22
C LEU A 72 6.35 -3.97 -1.47
N TYR A 73 7.12 -4.11 -2.53
CA TYR A 73 6.59 -4.59 -3.80
C TYR A 73 7.67 -5.33 -4.58
N GLN A 74 7.24 -6.12 -5.55
CA GLN A 74 8.16 -6.78 -6.46
C GLN A 74 8.27 -5.96 -7.74
N ASP A 75 9.51 -5.69 -8.14
CA ASP A 75 9.78 -4.92 -9.35
C ASP A 75 9.75 -5.85 -10.56
N ASP A 76 8.58 -6.39 -10.83
CA ASP A 76 8.35 -7.36 -11.88
C ASP A 76 7.03 -6.99 -12.54
N PRO A 77 7.02 -6.73 -13.86
CA PRO A 77 5.78 -6.29 -14.50
C PRO A 77 4.64 -7.29 -14.39
N ASP A 78 4.95 -8.55 -14.20
CA ASP A 78 3.91 -9.58 -14.08
C ASP A 78 3.44 -9.79 -12.66
N SER A 79 4.07 -9.15 -11.68
CA SER A 79 3.74 -9.39 -10.29
C SER A 79 2.83 -8.29 -9.75
N ARG A 80 1.85 -8.69 -8.96
CA ARG A 80 1.04 -7.76 -8.19
C ARG A 80 1.36 -7.83 -6.71
N PHE A 81 2.45 -8.49 -6.36
CA PHE A 81 2.81 -8.61 -4.96
C PHE A 81 3.16 -7.24 -4.39
N SER A 82 2.44 -6.86 -3.36
CA SER A 82 2.73 -5.64 -2.63
C SER A 82 2.12 -5.74 -1.25
N LYS A 83 2.71 -5.03 -0.31
CA LYS A 83 2.09 -4.90 1.00
C LYS A 83 2.63 -3.67 1.69
N LEU A 84 1.89 -3.22 2.67
CA LEU A 84 2.27 -2.09 3.48
C LEU A 84 2.90 -2.59 4.76
N ILE A 85 4.04 -2.05 5.09
CA ILE A 85 4.77 -2.44 6.29
C ILE A 85 5.14 -1.17 7.05
N SER A 86 5.57 -1.34 8.26
CA SER A 86 6.01 -0.21 9.07
C SER A 86 7.39 0.23 8.62
N ARG A 87 7.63 1.53 8.55
CA ARG A 87 8.96 2.04 8.27
C ARG A 87 9.96 1.60 9.32
N ASP A 88 9.48 1.38 10.51
CA ASP A 88 10.37 0.94 11.59
C ASP A 88 10.92 -0.45 11.36
N ASP A 89 10.20 -1.28 10.62
CA ASP A 89 10.70 -2.61 10.31
C ASP A 89 12.03 -2.52 9.60
N LYS A 90 12.15 -1.55 8.73
CA LYS A 90 13.38 -1.35 8.02
C LYS A 90 14.50 -0.98 8.96
N SER A 91 14.21 -0.12 9.91
CA SER A 91 15.19 0.26 10.90
C SER A 91 15.64 -0.93 11.70
N GLN A 92 14.70 -1.76 12.07
CA GLN A 92 15.06 -2.93 12.87
C GLN A 92 15.97 -3.86 12.11
N GLY A 93 15.67 -4.03 10.83
CA GLY A 93 16.48 -4.92 10.03
C GLY A 93 17.91 -4.52 9.99
N LYS A 94 18.19 -3.26 9.96
CA LYS A 94 19.56 -2.85 9.90
C LYS A 94 20.10 -2.50 11.24
N GLY A 95 19.22 -2.13 12.13
CA GLY A 95 19.64 -1.74 13.46
C GLY A 95 20.36 -2.84 14.14
N ALA A 96 20.08 -3.90 13.68
CA ALA A 96 20.84 -4.99 14.18
C ALA A 96 22.30 -4.66 14.04
#